data_841ce5cb86a43f597ffb99dd0a5d2896
#
_entry.id   841ce5cb86a43f597ffb99dd0a5d2896
#
_cell.length_a   1.000
_cell.length_b   1.000
_cell.length_c   1.000
_cell.angle_alpha   90.00
_cell.angle_beta   90.00
_cell.angle_gamma   90.00
#
_symmetry.space_group_name_H-M   'P 1'
#
loop_
_entity.id
_entity.type
_entity.pdbx_description
1 polymer ?
#
loop_
_entity_poly.entity_id
_entity_poly.type
_entity_poly.pdbx_seq_one_letter_code
_entity_poly.pdbx_strand_id
1 'polypeptide(L)'
;MTELANFTLQRLWEDGELVLFRGKRDADLARALVLTPALEQPAPETIARLQHAYSFAGKLDPAWAAQPLELVHHEGQLALLMEDPGGEPLERLLGRPMESSRFLRIAIGIAVALGSLHARGINHRNVKPGNILVDSATGHAWLTGFGIASPLPRERQLPEPPAEIAGTLPYMASEQTGRMNRSIDSRSDLYAYGVTLYEMLTGALPFAATDPMEWVHCHIARQPMLPSERVEGLPEPISAIVMKLLAKTPE
;
A
#
# COMPACT_ATOMS: atom_id res chain seq x y z
N MET A 1 -20.62 9.45 -18.69
CA MET A 1 -20.03 10.03 -17.46
C MET A 1 -20.79 9.46 -16.27
N THR A 2 -20.08 8.77 -15.41
CA THR A 2 -20.67 8.18 -14.19
C THR A 2 -20.85 9.30 -13.16
N GLU A 3 -22.10 9.55 -12.73
CA GLU A 3 -22.39 10.52 -11.68
C GLU A 3 -22.34 9.82 -10.31
N LEU A 4 -21.41 10.20 -9.45
CA LEU A 4 -21.29 9.65 -8.11
C LEU A 4 -22.45 10.04 -7.18
N ALA A 5 -23.26 11.03 -7.55
CA ALA A 5 -24.50 11.41 -6.86
C ALA A 5 -25.50 10.24 -6.72
N ASN A 6 -25.38 9.21 -7.57
CA ASN A 6 -26.22 8.02 -7.57
C ASN A 6 -25.60 6.84 -6.78
N PHE A 7 -24.57 7.11 -5.96
CA PHE A 7 -23.92 6.09 -5.13
C PHE A 7 -24.10 6.40 -3.66
N THR A 8 -24.48 5.40 -2.91
CA THR A 8 -24.33 5.42 -1.45
C THR A 8 -22.88 5.08 -1.11
N LEU A 9 -22.15 6.02 -0.47
CA LEU A 9 -20.75 5.91 -0.17
C LEU A 9 -20.50 5.47 1.29
N GLN A 10 -19.69 4.44 1.50
CA GLN A 10 -19.20 3.99 2.79
C GLN A 10 -17.69 4.21 2.85
N ARG A 11 -17.21 5.04 3.80
CA ARG A 11 -15.77 5.26 3.99
C ARG A 11 -15.08 3.98 4.45
N LEU A 12 -14.02 3.60 3.73
CA LEU A 12 -13.16 2.47 4.04
C LEU A 12 -11.93 2.91 4.85
N TRP A 13 -11.16 3.89 4.36
CA TRP A 13 -10.02 4.47 5.07
C TRP A 13 -9.75 5.91 4.62
N GLU A 14 -8.86 6.60 5.37
CA GLU A 14 -8.39 7.95 5.11
C GLU A 14 -6.95 8.10 5.63
N ASP A 15 -6.07 8.78 4.88
CA ASP A 15 -4.68 9.02 5.29
C ASP A 15 -4.30 10.51 5.39
N GLY A 16 -5.31 11.39 5.44
CA GLY A 16 -5.13 12.83 5.50
C GLY A 16 -4.98 13.52 4.14
N GLU A 17 -4.60 12.80 3.08
CA GLU A 17 -4.56 13.33 1.71
C GLU A 17 -5.68 12.76 0.84
N LEU A 18 -5.99 11.48 1.01
CA LEU A 18 -6.95 10.74 0.22
C LEU A 18 -7.92 9.99 1.13
N VAL A 19 -9.15 9.82 0.64
CA VAL A 19 -10.20 9.00 1.26
C VAL A 19 -10.65 7.95 0.28
N LEU A 20 -10.67 6.69 0.70
CA LEU A 20 -11.24 5.58 -0.06
C LEU A 20 -12.64 5.26 0.44
N PHE A 21 -13.58 5.27 -0.47
CA PHE A 21 -14.96 4.84 -0.23
C PHE A 21 -15.27 3.56 -1.01
N ARG A 22 -16.15 2.77 -0.46
CA ARG A 22 -16.92 1.77 -1.20
C ARG A 22 -18.25 2.37 -1.60
N GLY A 23 -18.48 2.52 -2.87
CA GLY A 23 -19.71 3.00 -3.45
C GLY A 23 -20.63 1.85 -3.84
N LYS A 24 -21.90 2.00 -3.57
CA LYS A 24 -22.96 1.12 -4.05
C LYS A 24 -23.93 1.96 -4.89
N ARG A 25 -24.08 1.64 -6.17
CA ARG A 25 -24.97 2.37 -7.05
C ARG A 25 -26.43 2.02 -6.71
N ASP A 26 -27.26 3.05 -6.56
CA ASP A 26 -28.64 2.88 -6.09
C ASP A 26 -29.52 2.14 -7.10
N ALA A 27 -29.25 2.31 -8.41
CA ALA A 27 -30.08 1.76 -9.50
C ALA A 27 -29.95 0.24 -9.66
N ASP A 28 -28.75 -0.32 -9.58
CA ASP A 28 -28.45 -1.74 -9.88
C ASP A 28 -27.59 -2.43 -8.80
N LEU A 29 -27.31 -1.71 -7.71
CA LEU A 29 -26.50 -2.17 -6.60
C LEU A 29 -25.06 -2.53 -6.99
N ALA A 30 -24.59 -2.13 -8.16
CA ALA A 30 -23.22 -2.32 -8.60
C ALA A 30 -22.24 -1.67 -7.62
N ARG A 31 -21.15 -2.35 -7.31
CA ARG A 31 -20.14 -1.87 -6.37
C ARG A 31 -18.97 -1.26 -7.13
N ALA A 32 -18.41 -0.21 -6.54
CA ALA A 32 -17.19 0.43 -7.02
C ALA A 32 -16.40 0.97 -5.83
N LEU A 33 -15.10 1.09 -5.99
CA LEU A 33 -14.27 1.87 -5.08
C LEU A 33 -14.15 3.30 -5.64
N VAL A 34 -14.19 4.28 -4.75
CA VAL A 34 -14.07 5.70 -5.08
C VAL A 34 -12.96 6.30 -4.23
N LEU A 35 -11.91 6.77 -4.88
CA LEU A 35 -10.79 7.44 -4.22
C LEU A 35 -10.90 8.94 -4.49
N THR A 36 -11.01 9.73 -3.43
CA THR A 36 -11.16 11.19 -3.49
C THR A 36 -10.09 11.88 -2.67
N PRO A 37 -9.79 13.17 -2.95
CA PRO A 37 -9.05 13.99 -1.98
C PRO A 37 -9.81 14.08 -0.65
N ALA A 38 -9.07 14.18 0.46
CA ALA A 38 -9.63 14.38 1.80
C ALA A 38 -10.00 15.84 2.06
N LEU A 39 -9.34 16.77 1.40
CA LEU A 39 -9.53 18.21 1.57
C LEU A 39 -10.34 18.80 0.41
N GLU A 40 -11.17 19.81 0.69
CA GLU A 40 -11.93 20.55 -0.33
C GLU A 40 -11.04 21.24 -1.36
N GLN A 41 -9.84 21.67 -0.94
CA GLN A 41 -8.82 22.26 -1.80
C GLN A 41 -7.56 21.40 -1.73
N PRO A 42 -7.52 20.31 -2.52
CA PRO A 42 -6.37 19.41 -2.52
C PRO A 42 -5.14 20.06 -3.16
N ALA A 43 -3.96 19.66 -2.68
CA ALA A 43 -2.71 20.03 -3.31
C ALA A 43 -2.63 19.51 -4.76
N PRO A 44 -1.95 20.22 -5.67
CA PRO A 44 -1.78 19.75 -7.06
C PRO A 44 -1.19 18.34 -7.15
N GLU A 45 -0.31 17.98 -6.23
CA GLU A 45 0.32 16.66 -6.12
C GLU A 45 -0.71 15.56 -5.84
N THR A 46 -1.72 15.84 -5.01
CA THR A 46 -2.81 14.89 -4.72
C THR A 46 -3.63 14.60 -5.98
N ILE A 47 -3.93 15.65 -6.77
CA ILE A 47 -4.63 15.50 -8.05
C ILE A 47 -3.77 14.73 -9.06
N ALA A 48 -2.47 15.04 -9.14
CA ALA A 48 -1.54 14.33 -10.01
C ALA A 48 -1.45 12.84 -9.65
N ARG A 49 -1.51 12.48 -8.37
CA ARG A 49 -1.55 11.08 -7.91
C ARG A 49 -2.80 10.34 -8.37
N LEU A 50 -3.98 10.96 -8.35
CA LEU A 50 -5.21 10.35 -8.89
C LEU A 50 -5.12 10.12 -10.40
N GLN A 51 -4.63 11.11 -11.15
CA GLN A 51 -4.40 11.02 -12.60
C GLN A 51 -3.35 9.94 -12.91
N HIS A 52 -2.27 9.89 -12.13
CA HIS A 52 -1.24 8.87 -12.30
C HIS A 52 -1.78 7.47 -12.02
N ALA A 53 -2.56 7.27 -10.94
CA ALA A 53 -3.22 6.00 -10.67
C ALA A 53 -4.13 5.57 -11.82
N TYR A 54 -4.88 6.50 -12.40
CA TYR A 54 -5.72 6.24 -13.60
C TYR A 54 -4.88 5.82 -14.82
N SER A 55 -3.64 6.28 -14.97
CA SER A 55 -2.77 5.88 -16.09
C SER A 55 -2.46 4.38 -16.14
N PHE A 56 -2.76 3.64 -15.07
CA PHE A 56 -2.68 2.18 -15.00
C PHE A 56 -3.97 1.47 -15.45
N ALA A 57 -5.00 2.20 -15.89
CA ALA A 57 -6.21 1.60 -16.46
C ALA A 57 -5.86 0.64 -17.62
N GLY A 58 -6.39 -0.58 -17.56
CA GLY A 58 -6.08 -1.67 -18.50
C GLY A 58 -4.68 -2.28 -18.42
N LYS A 59 -3.82 -1.83 -17.48
CA LYS A 59 -2.47 -2.39 -17.27
C LYS A 59 -2.40 -3.33 -16.07
N LEU A 60 -3.31 -3.20 -15.13
CA LEU A 60 -3.42 -4.06 -13.95
C LEU A 60 -4.30 -5.28 -14.28
N ASP A 61 -4.46 -6.16 -13.32
CA ASP A 61 -5.25 -7.39 -13.46
C ASP A 61 -6.20 -7.51 -12.26
N PRO A 62 -7.51 -7.69 -12.47
CA PRO A 62 -8.49 -7.77 -11.39
C PRO A 62 -8.25 -8.95 -10.43
N ALA A 63 -7.42 -9.91 -10.82
CA ALA A 63 -7.04 -11.01 -9.95
C ALA A 63 -6.21 -10.58 -8.74
N TRP A 64 -5.51 -9.43 -8.79
CA TRP A 64 -4.63 -8.97 -7.70
C TRP A 64 -4.59 -7.45 -7.49
N ALA A 65 -5.36 -6.67 -8.26
CA ALA A 65 -5.46 -5.21 -8.08
C ALA A 65 -6.85 -4.68 -8.38
N ALA A 66 -7.26 -3.63 -7.67
CA ALA A 66 -8.45 -2.86 -8.01
C ALA A 66 -8.18 -2.07 -9.31
N GLN A 67 -9.00 -2.32 -10.33
CA GLN A 67 -8.85 -1.72 -11.66
C GLN A 67 -9.30 -0.27 -11.68
N PRO A 68 -8.47 0.70 -12.10
CA PRO A 68 -8.95 2.05 -12.40
C PRO A 68 -9.93 2.00 -13.59
N LEU A 69 -11.11 2.60 -13.42
CA LEU A 69 -12.17 2.62 -14.44
C LEU A 69 -12.30 3.98 -15.11
N GLU A 70 -12.49 5.04 -14.33
CA GLU A 70 -12.80 6.38 -14.84
C GLU A 70 -12.33 7.45 -13.83
N LEU A 71 -11.89 8.63 -14.35
CA LEU A 71 -11.77 9.84 -13.56
C LEU A 71 -13.07 10.61 -13.68
N VAL A 72 -13.73 10.89 -12.58
CA VAL A 72 -15.01 11.58 -12.51
C VAL A 72 -14.90 12.82 -11.62
N HIS A 73 -15.86 13.74 -11.74
CA HIS A 73 -16.00 14.85 -10.80
C HIS A 73 -17.13 14.55 -9.82
N HIS A 74 -16.87 14.72 -8.55
CA HIS A 74 -17.81 14.58 -7.46
C HIS A 74 -17.71 15.79 -6.54
N GLU A 75 -18.83 16.51 -6.35
CA GLU A 75 -18.86 17.74 -5.52
C GLU A 75 -17.79 18.77 -5.92
N GLY A 76 -17.50 18.87 -7.22
CA GLY A 76 -16.49 19.79 -7.77
C GLY A 76 -15.02 19.29 -7.67
N GLN A 77 -14.79 18.12 -7.10
CA GLN A 77 -13.46 17.52 -6.97
C GLN A 77 -13.24 16.36 -7.95
N LEU A 78 -11.98 16.12 -8.32
CA LEU A 78 -11.60 14.95 -9.10
C LEU A 78 -11.63 13.71 -8.20
N ALA A 79 -12.28 12.65 -8.65
CA ALA A 79 -12.32 11.34 -8.01
C ALA A 79 -11.92 10.24 -8.98
N LEU A 80 -11.25 9.20 -8.48
CA LEU A 80 -10.93 8.00 -9.24
C LEU A 80 -11.92 6.90 -8.89
N LEU A 81 -12.67 6.48 -9.90
CA LEU A 81 -13.54 5.30 -9.82
C LEU A 81 -12.74 4.05 -10.16
N MET A 82 -12.84 3.02 -9.34
CA MET A 82 -12.16 1.74 -9.53
C MET A 82 -13.15 0.58 -9.36
N GLU A 83 -12.84 -0.56 -9.96
CA GLU A 83 -13.55 -1.82 -9.70
C GLU A 83 -13.42 -2.20 -8.22
N ASP A 84 -14.51 -2.64 -7.59
CA ASP A 84 -14.47 -3.17 -6.22
C ASP A 84 -14.30 -4.69 -6.26
N PRO A 85 -13.10 -5.20 -5.98
CA PRO A 85 -12.86 -6.64 -5.96
C PRO A 85 -13.44 -7.33 -4.72
N GLY A 86 -13.98 -6.57 -3.79
CA GLY A 86 -14.41 -7.05 -2.48
C GLY A 86 -13.34 -6.90 -1.41
N GLY A 87 -13.42 -7.73 -0.37
CA GLY A 87 -12.50 -7.66 0.76
C GLY A 87 -12.68 -6.40 1.62
N GLU A 88 -11.79 -6.19 2.54
CA GLU A 88 -11.73 -4.99 3.39
C GLU A 88 -10.27 -4.52 3.51
N PRO A 89 -10.02 -3.23 3.80
CA PRO A 89 -8.65 -2.75 4.03
C PRO A 89 -7.99 -3.53 5.15
N LEU A 90 -6.76 -4.01 4.89
CA LEU A 90 -5.97 -4.76 5.88
C LEU A 90 -5.78 -3.95 7.17
N GLU A 91 -5.70 -2.64 7.07
CA GLU A 91 -5.59 -1.72 8.21
C GLU A 91 -6.68 -1.94 9.27
N ARG A 92 -7.91 -2.29 8.87
CA ARG A 92 -9.02 -2.57 9.79
C ARG A 92 -8.83 -3.84 10.61
N LEU A 93 -7.92 -4.71 10.20
CA LEU A 93 -7.63 -5.98 10.86
C LEU A 93 -6.44 -5.90 11.82
N LEU A 94 -5.76 -4.75 11.86
CA LEU A 94 -4.56 -4.50 12.67
C LEU A 94 -4.90 -3.99 14.09
N GLY A 95 -3.87 -3.60 14.85
CA GLY A 95 -4.00 -3.07 16.21
C GLY A 95 -3.89 -4.14 17.31
N ARG A 96 -3.78 -5.42 16.95
CA ARG A 96 -3.46 -6.55 17.84
C ARG A 96 -2.76 -7.65 17.05
N PRO A 97 -1.95 -8.50 17.71
CA PRO A 97 -1.31 -9.63 17.05
C PRO A 97 -2.34 -10.51 16.34
N MET A 98 -2.05 -10.83 15.08
CA MET A 98 -2.90 -11.69 14.26
C MET A 98 -2.59 -13.16 14.53
N GLU A 99 -3.62 -13.99 14.57
CA GLU A 99 -3.46 -15.45 14.70
C GLU A 99 -2.65 -16.00 13.52
N SER A 100 -1.72 -16.93 13.81
CA SER A 100 -0.67 -17.37 12.86
C SER A 100 -1.24 -17.95 11.56
N SER A 101 -2.32 -18.70 11.58
CA SER A 101 -2.89 -19.29 10.35
C SER A 101 -3.55 -18.23 9.46
N ARG A 102 -4.23 -17.25 10.08
CA ARG A 102 -4.80 -16.10 9.37
C ARG A 102 -3.70 -15.22 8.81
N PHE A 103 -2.67 -14.93 9.60
CA PHE A 103 -1.49 -14.20 9.16
C PHE A 103 -0.87 -14.81 7.91
N LEU A 104 -0.57 -16.12 7.94
CA LEU A 104 0.07 -16.81 6.82
C LEU A 104 -0.76 -16.76 5.56
N ARG A 105 -2.08 -16.97 5.64
CA ARG A 105 -2.96 -16.88 4.46
C ARG A 105 -2.91 -15.50 3.83
N ILE A 106 -3.06 -14.45 4.62
CA ILE A 106 -3.05 -13.07 4.13
C ILE A 106 -1.65 -12.69 3.61
N ALA A 107 -0.59 -13.05 4.34
CA ALA A 107 0.78 -12.81 3.90
C ALA A 107 1.06 -13.44 2.52
N ILE A 108 0.69 -14.69 2.32
CA ILE A 108 0.84 -15.36 1.02
C ILE A 108 0.05 -14.62 -0.06
N GLY A 109 -1.21 -14.24 0.21
CA GLY A 109 -2.03 -13.48 -0.74
C GLY A 109 -1.39 -12.16 -1.16
N ILE A 110 -0.83 -11.39 -0.22
CA ILE A 110 -0.10 -10.16 -0.51
C ILE A 110 1.15 -10.44 -1.33
N ALA A 111 1.93 -11.48 -0.98
CA ALA A 111 3.13 -11.85 -1.72
C ALA A 111 2.81 -12.24 -3.18
N VAL A 112 1.70 -12.96 -3.43
CA VAL A 112 1.22 -13.31 -4.77
C VAL A 112 0.84 -12.05 -5.55
N ALA A 113 0.11 -11.11 -4.93
CA ALA A 113 -0.28 -9.86 -5.59
C ALA A 113 0.95 -9.00 -5.96
N LEU A 114 1.92 -8.84 -5.04
CA LEU A 114 3.17 -8.12 -5.30
C LEU A 114 4.02 -8.82 -6.37
N GLY A 115 4.15 -10.13 -6.31
CA GLY A 115 4.87 -10.92 -7.32
C GLY A 115 4.26 -10.75 -8.71
N SER A 116 2.93 -10.73 -8.82
CA SER A 116 2.20 -10.50 -10.07
C SER A 116 2.41 -9.08 -10.61
N LEU A 117 2.45 -8.08 -9.75
CA LEU A 117 2.76 -6.69 -10.10
C LEU A 117 4.20 -6.56 -10.63
N HIS A 118 5.16 -7.11 -9.90
CA HIS A 118 6.59 -7.07 -10.28
C HIS A 118 6.85 -7.83 -11.59
N ALA A 119 6.17 -8.94 -11.83
CA ALA A 119 6.26 -9.68 -13.11
C ALA A 119 5.78 -8.84 -14.30
N ARG A 120 4.91 -7.86 -14.09
CA ARG A 120 4.52 -6.87 -15.11
C ARG A 120 5.49 -5.68 -15.23
N GLY A 121 6.58 -5.69 -14.49
CA GLY A 121 7.59 -4.62 -14.52
C GLY A 121 7.11 -3.35 -13.83
N ILE A 122 6.25 -3.44 -12.83
CA ILE A 122 5.72 -2.30 -12.08
C ILE A 122 6.17 -2.40 -10.62
N ASN A 123 6.64 -1.29 -10.07
CA ASN A 123 6.95 -1.10 -8.66
C ASN A 123 5.86 -0.25 -8.01
N HIS A 124 5.29 -0.71 -6.91
CA HIS A 124 4.15 -0.05 -6.24
C HIS A 124 4.56 1.23 -5.51
N ARG A 125 5.67 1.20 -4.78
CA ARG A 125 6.29 2.28 -4.01
C ARG A 125 5.49 2.80 -2.81
N ASN A 126 4.26 2.30 -2.57
CA ASN A 126 3.41 2.70 -1.45
C ASN A 126 2.65 1.51 -0.85
N VAL A 127 3.36 0.39 -0.67
CA VAL A 127 2.79 -0.79 0.01
C VAL A 127 2.56 -0.45 1.48
N LYS A 128 1.30 -0.52 1.91
CA LYS A 128 0.86 -0.28 3.30
C LYS A 128 -0.51 -0.93 3.53
N PRO A 129 -0.93 -1.19 4.77
CA PRO A 129 -2.21 -1.84 5.06
C PRO A 129 -3.44 -1.15 4.46
N GLY A 130 -3.47 0.19 4.40
CA GLY A 130 -4.56 0.95 3.77
C GLY A 130 -4.66 0.75 2.25
N ASN A 131 -3.55 0.39 1.59
CA ASN A 131 -3.50 0.13 0.14
C ASN A 131 -3.64 -1.36 -0.23
N ILE A 132 -4.05 -2.20 0.71
CA ILE A 132 -4.24 -3.63 0.51
C ILE A 132 -5.65 -3.99 0.94
N LEU A 133 -6.45 -4.49 0.02
CA LEU A 133 -7.74 -5.10 0.33
C LEU A 133 -7.54 -6.61 0.52
N VAL A 134 -8.18 -7.18 1.51
CA VAL A 134 -8.07 -8.61 1.80
C VAL A 134 -9.44 -9.25 2.03
N ASP A 135 -9.62 -10.43 1.47
CA ASP A 135 -10.63 -11.37 1.92
C ASP A 135 -10.06 -12.17 3.09
N SER A 136 -10.50 -11.89 4.29
CA SER A 136 -9.96 -12.51 5.50
C SER A 136 -10.28 -14.00 5.64
N ALA A 137 -11.22 -14.53 4.89
CA ALA A 137 -11.58 -15.95 4.90
C ALA A 137 -10.61 -16.77 4.01
N THR A 138 -10.34 -16.26 2.81
CA THR A 138 -9.49 -16.95 1.82
C THR A 138 -8.03 -16.53 1.89
N GLY A 139 -7.74 -15.32 2.39
CA GLY A 139 -6.44 -14.69 2.34
C GLY A 139 -6.13 -14.02 1.00
N HIS A 140 -7.07 -14.00 0.05
CA HIS A 140 -6.87 -13.30 -1.21
C HIS A 140 -6.66 -11.82 -0.98
N ALA A 141 -5.71 -11.22 -1.70
CA ALA A 141 -5.33 -9.82 -1.55
C ALA A 141 -5.33 -9.08 -2.88
N TRP A 142 -5.78 -7.83 -2.85
CA TRP A 142 -5.76 -6.90 -3.99
C TRP A 142 -5.04 -5.61 -3.60
N LEU A 143 -4.20 -5.14 -4.51
CA LEU A 143 -3.48 -3.88 -4.34
C LEU A 143 -4.33 -2.71 -4.82
N THR A 144 -4.21 -1.59 -4.11
CA THR A 144 -4.77 -0.27 -4.46
C THR A 144 -3.68 0.79 -4.27
N GLY A 145 -3.94 2.07 -4.55
CA GLY A 145 -3.01 3.15 -4.22
C GLY A 145 -1.83 3.29 -5.17
N PHE A 146 -2.03 3.13 -6.49
CA PHE A 146 -1.01 3.24 -7.54
C PHE A 146 -0.58 4.67 -7.87
N GLY A 147 -0.92 5.66 -7.03
CA GLY A 147 -0.68 7.09 -7.29
C GLY A 147 0.80 7.49 -7.43
N ILE A 148 1.73 6.66 -6.98
CA ILE A 148 3.19 6.86 -7.12
C ILE A 148 3.91 5.63 -7.67
N ALA A 149 3.18 4.67 -8.22
CA ALA A 149 3.76 3.48 -8.83
C ALA A 149 4.64 3.86 -10.04
N SER A 150 5.66 3.06 -10.32
CA SER A 150 6.60 3.35 -11.41
C SER A 150 7.00 2.08 -12.15
N PRO A 151 7.43 2.18 -13.43
CA PRO A 151 8.06 1.05 -14.10
C PRO A 151 9.30 0.59 -13.32
N LEU A 152 9.52 -0.73 -13.25
CA LEU A 152 10.79 -1.27 -12.76
C LEU A 152 11.90 -0.92 -13.74
N PRO A 153 13.09 -0.51 -13.26
CA PRO A 153 14.26 -0.31 -14.11
C PRO A 153 14.59 -1.60 -14.86
N ARG A 154 14.68 -1.53 -16.20
CA ARG A 154 15.05 -2.70 -17.05
C ARG A 154 16.52 -3.01 -17.05
N GLU A 155 17.35 -2.05 -16.65
CA GLU A 155 18.81 -2.17 -16.54
C GLU A 155 19.29 -1.44 -15.28
N ARG A 156 20.54 -1.73 -14.85
CA ARG A 156 21.20 -0.99 -13.78
C ARG A 156 21.47 0.44 -14.25
N GLN A 157 20.49 1.31 -14.11
CA GLN A 157 20.70 2.75 -14.25
C GLN A 157 21.59 3.23 -13.09
N LEU A 158 22.39 4.28 -13.33
CA LEU A 158 23.09 4.96 -12.25
C LEU A 158 22.04 5.38 -11.21
N PRO A 159 22.31 5.17 -9.89
CA PRO A 159 21.38 5.54 -8.87
C PRO A 159 21.05 7.05 -8.95
N GLU A 160 19.81 7.37 -9.25
CA GLU A 160 19.29 8.74 -9.13
C GLU A 160 18.45 8.79 -7.85
N PRO A 161 18.84 9.63 -6.87
CA PRO A 161 18.00 9.89 -5.71
C PRO A 161 16.64 10.43 -6.18
N PRO A 162 15.51 10.02 -5.56
CA PRO A 162 14.21 10.59 -5.90
C PRO A 162 14.23 12.10 -5.65
N ALA A 163 13.69 12.88 -6.59
CA ALA A 163 13.59 14.33 -6.48
C ALA A 163 12.71 14.76 -5.29
N GLU A 164 11.76 13.91 -4.92
CA GLU A 164 10.83 14.14 -3.79
C GLU A 164 10.65 12.85 -2.98
N ILE A 165 10.44 13.02 -1.67
CA ILE A 165 10.07 11.91 -0.78
C ILE A 165 8.59 11.63 -1.02
N ALA A 166 8.27 10.52 -1.72
CA ALA A 166 6.91 10.10 -1.98
C ALA A 166 6.64 8.73 -1.35
N GLY A 167 5.53 8.62 -0.63
CA GLY A 167 5.10 7.41 0.06
C GLY A 167 4.66 7.71 1.50
N THR A 168 4.41 6.65 2.26
CA THR A 168 3.96 6.74 3.66
C THR A 168 5.13 6.43 4.59
N LEU A 169 5.65 7.44 5.29
CA LEU A 169 6.88 7.37 6.09
C LEU A 169 7.03 6.11 6.95
N PRO A 170 6.03 5.65 7.73
CA PRO A 170 6.17 4.44 8.55
C PRO A 170 6.50 3.15 7.79
N TYR A 171 6.22 3.08 6.47
CA TYR A 171 6.41 1.89 5.63
C TYR A 171 7.50 2.08 4.57
N MET A 172 8.09 3.27 4.49
CA MET A 172 9.00 3.67 3.42
C MET A 172 10.32 2.92 3.50
N ALA A 173 10.81 2.40 2.39
CA ALA A 173 12.16 1.86 2.31
C ALA A 173 13.22 2.98 2.33
N SER A 174 14.41 2.66 2.84
CA SER A 174 15.49 3.64 3.02
C SER A 174 15.88 4.39 1.75
N GLU A 175 15.89 3.73 0.59
CA GLU A 175 16.21 4.31 -0.71
C GLU A 175 15.14 5.30 -1.21
N GLN A 176 13.89 5.17 -0.76
CA GLN A 176 12.82 6.11 -1.10
C GLN A 176 12.97 7.46 -0.38
N THR A 177 13.78 7.53 0.66
CA THR A 177 14.00 8.76 1.44
C THR A 177 14.87 9.79 0.73
N GLY A 178 15.47 9.44 -0.41
CA GLY A 178 16.43 10.30 -1.12
C GLY A 178 17.78 10.47 -0.42
N ARG A 179 18.01 9.78 0.70
CA ARG A 179 19.25 9.87 1.51
C ARG A 179 20.23 8.74 1.22
N MET A 180 19.84 7.79 0.38
CA MET A 180 20.68 6.65 -0.02
C MET A 180 21.03 6.77 -1.50
N ASN A 181 22.28 6.51 -1.85
CA ASN A 181 22.72 6.43 -3.27
C ASN A 181 22.33 5.07 -3.86
N ARG A 182 21.02 4.79 -3.92
CA ARG A 182 20.44 3.55 -4.43
C ARG A 182 19.17 3.85 -5.23
N SER A 183 18.98 3.09 -6.30
CA SER A 183 17.75 3.13 -7.10
C SER A 183 16.59 2.48 -6.34
N ILE A 184 15.39 3.02 -6.52
CA ILE A 184 14.15 2.42 -6.04
C ILE A 184 13.79 1.29 -7.00
N ASP A 185 13.67 0.06 -6.49
CA ASP A 185 13.27 -1.12 -7.25
C ASP A 185 12.25 -1.98 -6.47
N SER A 186 11.97 -3.20 -6.93
CA SER A 186 11.02 -4.11 -6.29
C SER A 186 11.35 -4.46 -4.84
N ARG A 187 12.62 -4.31 -4.43
CA ARG A 187 13.05 -4.56 -3.05
C ARG A 187 12.52 -3.50 -2.08
N SER A 188 12.24 -2.29 -2.57
CA SER A 188 11.55 -1.25 -1.78
C SER A 188 10.13 -1.70 -1.39
N ASP A 189 9.40 -2.33 -2.31
CA ASP A 189 8.08 -2.92 -2.00
C ASP A 189 8.20 -4.10 -1.03
N LEU A 190 9.25 -4.92 -1.15
CA LEU A 190 9.51 -6.04 -0.23
C LEU A 190 9.81 -5.55 1.19
N TYR A 191 10.54 -4.43 1.34
CA TYR A 191 10.76 -3.81 2.65
C TYR A 191 9.44 -3.31 3.26
N ALA A 192 8.65 -2.56 2.50
CA ALA A 192 7.33 -2.07 2.94
C ALA A 192 6.35 -3.21 3.28
N TYR A 193 6.42 -4.31 2.53
CA TYR A 193 5.73 -5.55 2.84
C TYR A 193 6.24 -6.14 4.17
N GLY A 194 7.54 -6.16 4.42
CA GLY A 194 8.13 -6.58 5.70
C GLY A 194 7.60 -5.76 6.89
N VAL A 195 7.47 -4.42 6.74
CA VAL A 195 6.85 -3.56 7.75
C VAL A 195 5.38 -3.94 7.99
N THR A 196 4.64 -4.17 6.91
CA THR A 196 3.23 -4.60 6.98
C THR A 196 3.09 -5.94 7.70
N LEU A 197 3.95 -6.93 7.39
CA LEU A 197 3.94 -8.22 8.07
C LEU A 197 4.30 -8.12 9.56
N TYR A 198 5.27 -7.25 9.87
CA TYR A 198 5.64 -6.99 11.27
C TYR A 198 4.44 -6.46 12.06
N GLU A 199 3.72 -5.49 11.50
CA GLU A 199 2.54 -4.91 12.13
C GLU A 199 1.39 -5.93 12.25
N MET A 200 1.17 -6.78 11.25
CA MET A 200 0.20 -7.88 11.34
C MET A 200 0.52 -8.85 12.47
N LEU A 201 1.79 -9.19 12.67
CA LEU A 201 2.22 -10.14 13.71
C LEU A 201 2.15 -9.55 15.11
N THR A 202 2.57 -8.28 15.26
CA THR A 202 2.78 -7.68 16.59
C THR A 202 1.65 -6.73 17.02
N GLY A 203 0.79 -6.33 16.07
CA GLY A 203 -0.23 -5.29 16.28
C GLY A 203 0.33 -3.87 16.33
N ALA A 204 1.62 -3.68 16.06
CA ALA A 204 2.29 -2.38 16.09
C ALA A 204 3.40 -2.29 15.04
N LEU A 205 3.72 -1.07 14.63
CA LEU A 205 4.85 -0.80 13.73
C LEU A 205 6.20 -1.22 14.36
N PRO A 206 7.21 -1.56 13.52
CA PRO A 206 8.56 -1.89 14.00
C PRO A 206 9.27 -0.72 14.68
N PHE A 207 8.89 0.51 14.30
CA PHE A 207 9.42 1.75 14.85
C PHE A 207 8.28 2.69 15.24
N ALA A 208 8.63 3.63 16.15
CA ALA A 208 7.79 4.77 16.49
C ALA A 208 8.66 6.03 16.35
N ALA A 209 8.14 7.05 15.69
CA ALA A 209 8.79 8.33 15.49
C ALA A 209 7.75 9.46 15.50
N THR A 210 8.18 10.66 15.86
CA THR A 210 7.31 11.84 15.99
C THR A 210 7.50 12.83 14.85
N ASP A 211 8.63 12.79 14.16
CA ASP A 211 8.94 13.69 13.06
C ASP A 211 9.48 12.93 11.83
N PRO A 212 9.42 13.54 10.63
CA PRO A 212 9.85 12.87 9.39
C PRO A 212 11.33 12.44 9.38
N MET A 213 12.23 13.20 10.02
CA MET A 213 13.65 12.87 10.03
C MET A 213 13.95 11.69 10.94
N GLU A 214 13.21 11.56 12.04
CA GLU A 214 13.31 10.39 12.92
C GLU A 214 12.83 9.12 12.19
N TRP A 215 11.74 9.19 11.41
CA TRP A 215 11.33 8.08 10.55
C TRP A 215 12.41 7.67 9.56
N VAL A 216 13.01 8.64 8.86
CA VAL A 216 14.13 8.39 7.93
C VAL A 216 15.28 7.68 8.65
N HIS A 217 15.67 8.15 9.85
CA HIS A 217 16.72 7.51 10.65
C HIS A 217 16.35 6.08 11.06
N CYS A 218 15.08 5.83 11.46
CA CYS A 218 14.60 4.50 11.81
C CYS A 218 14.77 3.52 10.64
N HIS A 219 14.40 3.93 9.42
CA HIS A 219 14.48 3.07 8.25
C HIS A 219 15.92 2.85 7.76
N ILE A 220 16.81 3.84 7.91
CA ILE A 220 18.21 3.72 7.48
C ILE A 220 19.07 2.92 8.49
N ALA A 221 18.92 3.18 9.80
CA ALA A 221 19.92 2.77 10.78
C ALA A 221 19.39 1.91 11.94
N ARG A 222 18.13 2.12 12.37
CA ARG A 222 17.63 1.47 13.58
C ARG A 222 17.20 0.03 13.31
N GLN A 223 17.66 -0.91 14.13
CA GLN A 223 17.18 -2.29 14.08
C GLN A 223 15.84 -2.41 14.80
N PRO A 224 14.83 -3.05 14.21
CA PRO A 224 13.58 -3.33 14.92
C PRO A 224 13.77 -4.45 15.94
N MET A 225 12.95 -4.47 16.98
CA MET A 225 12.84 -5.60 17.89
C MET A 225 12.33 -6.84 17.13
N LEU A 226 12.81 -8.02 17.48
CA LEU A 226 12.32 -9.25 16.84
C LEU A 226 10.82 -9.45 17.10
N PRO A 227 10.02 -9.83 16.11
CA PRO A 227 8.60 -10.16 16.32
C PRO A 227 8.40 -11.22 17.41
N SER A 228 9.31 -12.23 17.50
CA SER A 228 9.28 -13.29 18.51
C SER A 228 9.58 -12.80 19.94
N GLU A 229 10.21 -11.64 20.09
CA GLU A 229 10.41 -10.99 21.40
C GLU A 229 9.17 -10.19 21.84
N ARG A 230 8.32 -9.80 20.89
CA ARG A 230 7.06 -9.05 21.16
C ARG A 230 5.85 -9.95 21.36
N VAL A 231 5.84 -11.11 20.70
CA VAL A 231 4.70 -12.01 20.69
C VAL A 231 5.14 -13.39 21.12
N GLU A 232 4.69 -13.80 22.31
CA GLU A 232 4.98 -15.11 22.87
C GLU A 232 4.42 -16.23 21.98
N GLY A 233 5.23 -17.29 21.79
CA GLY A 233 4.84 -18.45 20.97
C GLY A 233 4.89 -18.22 19.47
N LEU A 234 5.39 -17.08 18.98
CA LEU A 234 5.58 -16.88 17.56
C LEU A 234 6.69 -17.78 17.02
N PRO A 235 6.45 -18.59 15.96
CA PRO A 235 7.48 -19.45 15.40
C PRO A 235 8.67 -18.65 14.87
N GLU A 236 9.89 -19.05 15.28
CA GLU A 236 11.14 -18.40 14.89
C GLU A 236 11.31 -18.22 13.35
N PRO A 237 10.96 -19.21 12.49
CA PRO A 237 11.06 -19.03 11.05
C PRO A 237 10.21 -17.87 10.50
N ILE A 238 9.05 -17.59 11.09
CA ILE A 238 8.19 -16.46 10.69
C ILE A 238 8.87 -15.15 11.07
N SER A 239 9.38 -15.05 12.31
CA SER A 239 10.13 -13.88 12.77
C SER A 239 11.35 -13.63 11.88
N ALA A 240 12.12 -14.66 11.54
CA ALA A 240 13.31 -14.56 10.70
C ALA A 240 12.99 -14.06 9.28
N ILE A 241 11.90 -14.52 8.65
CA ILE A 241 11.46 -14.04 7.33
C ILE A 241 11.15 -12.55 7.38
N VAL A 242 10.38 -12.10 8.38
CA VAL A 242 10.02 -10.68 8.52
C VAL A 242 11.26 -9.83 8.74
N MET A 243 12.20 -10.27 9.60
CA MET A 243 13.44 -9.55 9.85
C MET A 243 14.35 -9.50 8.62
N LYS A 244 14.33 -10.52 7.76
CA LYS A 244 15.07 -10.51 6.49
C LYS A 244 14.50 -9.47 5.53
N LEU A 245 13.16 -9.33 5.44
CA LEU A 245 12.52 -8.28 4.64
C LEU A 245 12.83 -6.87 5.16
N LEU A 246 13.05 -6.72 6.48
CA LEU A 246 13.40 -5.45 7.14
C LEU A 246 14.91 -5.16 7.15
N ALA A 247 15.73 -5.97 6.46
CA ALA A 247 17.15 -5.74 6.36
C ALA A 247 17.45 -4.37 5.71
N LYS A 248 18.47 -3.67 6.26
CA LYS A 248 18.84 -2.31 5.79
C LYS A 248 19.61 -2.34 4.47
N THR A 249 20.16 -3.48 4.13
CA THR A 249 20.85 -3.73 2.86
C THR A 249 20.09 -4.83 2.12
N PRO A 250 19.53 -4.54 0.95
CA PRO A 250 18.73 -5.51 0.18
C PRO A 250 19.62 -6.47 -0.64
N GLU A 251 20.54 -7.17 0.00
CA GLU A 251 21.44 -8.17 -0.62
C GLU A 251 20.94 -9.61 -0.42
#